data_9efba2fbd457b4bb2de0e0028bbc0d73
#
_entry.id   9efba2fbd457b4bb2de0e0028bbc0d73
#
_cell.length_a   1.000
_cell.length_b   1.000
_cell.length_c   1.000
_cell.angle_alpha   90.00
_cell.angle_beta   90.00
_cell.angle_gamma   90.00
#
_symmetry.space_group_name_H-M   'P 1'
#
loop_
_entity.id
_entity.type
_entity.pdbx_description
1 polymer ?
#
loop_
_entity_poly.entity_id
_entity_poly.type
_entity_poly.pdbx_seq_one_letter_code
_entity_poly.pdbx_strand_id
1 'polypeptide(L)'
;LAVEAGVPVMPATDPLPVGDGLEIARLADSIGYPVMVKATWGGGGRGMRVVETADALIENVEAASREAEAAFGNGEVYLEKLVANARHVEVQLLADGHGNVVHLFERDCTVQRRHQKVIERAPAAYLDDAGRQALCEAGLKIARAAGYRNAGTAEFLQSADTGDIYFIEVNPRIQVEHTVTDWVTGIDLVQAQIRIAEGAMIGNAESGVPAQEDIRLYGHAIQCRVTTEDPENNFTPDYGRLTAYRSAAGFGIRLDAGTAFSGALITRYYDSLLVKVTSWAPDAKTT
;
A
#
# COMPACT_ATOMS: atom_id res chain seq x y z
N LEU A 1 -8.89 -5.88 -15.84
CA LEU A 1 -9.76 -4.91 -15.16
C LEU A 1 -9.14 -3.51 -15.14
N ALA A 2 -7.90 -3.32 -14.64
CA ALA A 2 -7.30 -1.97 -14.58
C ALA A 2 -7.15 -1.35 -15.97
N VAL A 3 -6.61 -2.09 -16.94
CA VAL A 3 -6.47 -1.66 -18.34
C VAL A 3 -7.83 -1.33 -18.94
N GLU A 4 -8.84 -2.19 -18.75
CA GLU A 4 -10.22 -1.98 -19.23
C GLU A 4 -10.88 -0.74 -18.59
N ALA A 5 -10.54 -0.45 -17.34
CA ALA A 5 -11.00 0.75 -16.64
C ALA A 5 -10.22 2.02 -17.06
N GLY A 6 -9.24 1.92 -17.95
CA GLY A 6 -8.41 3.03 -18.39
C GLY A 6 -7.48 3.55 -17.28
N VAL A 7 -7.01 2.66 -16.41
CA VAL A 7 -6.03 2.98 -15.36
C VAL A 7 -4.66 2.49 -15.80
N PRO A 8 -3.62 3.34 -15.75
CA PRO A 8 -2.27 2.94 -16.14
C PRO A 8 -1.74 1.79 -15.29
N VAL A 9 -1.14 0.79 -15.94
CA VAL A 9 -0.43 -0.32 -15.32
C VAL A 9 1.01 -0.32 -15.78
N MET A 10 1.88 -0.96 -15.01
CA MET A 10 3.29 -1.12 -15.42
C MET A 10 3.36 -1.91 -16.74
N PRO A 11 4.22 -1.51 -17.69
CA PRO A 11 4.54 -2.34 -18.83
C PRO A 11 5.03 -3.71 -18.37
N ALA A 12 4.37 -4.78 -18.81
CA ALA A 12 4.65 -6.13 -18.40
C ALA A 12 4.46 -7.11 -19.57
N THR A 13 5.08 -8.28 -19.48
CA THR A 13 4.85 -9.39 -20.40
C THR A 13 3.65 -10.23 -19.94
N ASP A 14 3.16 -11.06 -20.85
CA ASP A 14 2.46 -12.27 -20.45
C ASP A 14 3.42 -13.23 -19.70
N PRO A 15 2.92 -14.33 -19.12
CA PRO A 15 3.78 -15.35 -18.52
C PRO A 15 4.86 -15.82 -19.48
N LEU A 16 6.09 -15.95 -18.97
CA LEU A 16 7.25 -16.28 -19.78
C LEU A 16 7.21 -17.72 -20.29
N PRO A 17 7.67 -17.97 -21.53
CA PRO A 17 7.78 -19.32 -22.05
C PRO A 17 8.86 -20.11 -21.31
N VAL A 18 8.54 -21.35 -20.94
CA VAL A 18 9.49 -22.24 -20.23
C VAL A 18 10.59 -22.69 -21.17
N GLY A 19 11.84 -22.45 -20.81
CA GLY A 19 13.02 -22.95 -21.52
C GLY A 19 13.38 -22.24 -22.83
N ASP A 20 12.67 -21.18 -23.22
CA ASP A 20 12.99 -20.38 -24.40
C ASP A 20 13.71 -19.08 -24.01
N GLY A 21 15.02 -19.19 -23.75
CA GLY A 21 15.84 -18.04 -23.34
C GLY A 21 15.92 -16.92 -24.37
N LEU A 22 15.81 -17.24 -25.68
CA LEU A 22 15.84 -16.21 -26.74
C LEU A 22 14.57 -15.37 -26.73
N GLU A 23 13.42 -15.99 -26.60
CA GLU A 23 12.14 -15.29 -26.52
C GLU A 23 12.04 -14.48 -25.21
N ILE A 24 12.51 -15.03 -24.10
CA ILE A 24 12.58 -14.29 -22.82
C ILE A 24 13.43 -13.02 -22.96
N ALA A 25 14.60 -13.12 -23.61
CA ALA A 25 15.46 -11.95 -23.84
C ALA A 25 14.79 -10.90 -24.74
N ARG A 26 14.13 -11.33 -25.83
CA ARG A 26 13.38 -10.45 -26.72
C ARG A 26 12.25 -9.70 -25.99
N LEU A 27 11.52 -10.40 -25.11
CA LEU A 27 10.47 -9.81 -24.27
C LEU A 27 11.03 -8.79 -23.29
N ALA A 28 12.15 -9.09 -22.63
CA ALA A 28 12.84 -8.16 -21.74
C ALA A 28 13.32 -6.90 -22.46
N ASP A 29 13.89 -7.05 -23.65
CA ASP A 29 14.33 -5.94 -24.49
C ASP A 29 13.17 -5.03 -24.90
N SER A 30 11.99 -5.60 -25.15
CA SER A 30 10.79 -4.82 -25.51
C SER A 30 10.28 -3.93 -24.39
N ILE A 31 10.47 -4.35 -23.12
CA ILE A 31 10.15 -3.55 -21.92
C ILE A 31 11.29 -2.58 -21.60
N GLY A 32 12.53 -3.00 -21.84
CA GLY A 32 13.76 -2.25 -21.53
C GLY A 32 14.17 -2.38 -20.05
N TYR A 33 15.46 -2.63 -19.84
CA TYR A 33 16.05 -2.76 -18.49
C TYR A 33 16.06 -1.42 -17.72
N PRO A 34 16.08 -1.47 -16.38
CA PRO A 34 15.92 -2.66 -15.56
C PRO A 34 14.49 -3.23 -15.58
N VAL A 35 14.38 -4.56 -15.37
CA VAL A 35 13.10 -5.25 -15.26
C VAL A 35 12.98 -5.99 -13.93
N MET A 36 11.75 -6.23 -13.50
CA MET A 36 11.43 -7.04 -12.35
C MET A 36 10.85 -8.38 -12.81
N VAL A 37 11.41 -9.50 -12.35
CA VAL A 37 10.79 -10.81 -12.47
C VAL A 37 9.78 -10.98 -11.35
N LYS A 38 8.56 -11.40 -11.65
CA LYS A 38 7.48 -11.62 -10.67
C LYS A 38 6.79 -12.96 -10.90
N ALA A 39 6.37 -13.60 -9.80
CA ALA A 39 5.53 -14.79 -9.86
C ALA A 39 4.09 -14.42 -10.28
N THR A 40 3.52 -15.11 -11.24
CA THR A 40 2.15 -14.88 -11.75
C THR A 40 1.09 -15.11 -10.66
N TRP A 41 1.30 -16.14 -9.84
CA TRP A 41 0.40 -16.53 -8.75
C TRP A 41 0.93 -16.14 -7.36
N GLY A 42 1.88 -15.22 -7.34
CA GLY A 42 2.56 -14.77 -6.14
C GLY A 42 1.93 -13.55 -5.48
N GLY A 43 2.41 -13.26 -4.27
CA GLY A 43 2.04 -12.06 -3.53
C GLY A 43 3.03 -11.79 -2.40
N GLY A 44 2.95 -10.60 -1.79
CA GLY A 44 3.80 -10.23 -0.65
C GLY A 44 5.30 -10.15 -0.94
N GLY A 45 5.69 -9.91 -2.21
CA GLY A 45 7.08 -9.72 -2.63
C GLY A 45 7.92 -11.00 -2.75
N ARG A 46 7.34 -12.19 -2.57
CA ARG A 46 8.06 -13.46 -2.77
C ARG A 46 8.22 -13.77 -4.25
N GLY A 47 9.39 -14.28 -4.63
CA GLY A 47 9.72 -14.59 -6.02
C GLY A 47 9.98 -13.36 -6.88
N MET A 48 10.16 -12.16 -6.27
CA MET A 48 10.51 -10.95 -6.98
C MET A 48 12.03 -10.79 -7.07
N ARG A 49 12.54 -10.51 -8.29
CA ARG A 49 13.96 -10.28 -8.54
C ARG A 49 14.16 -9.12 -9.50
N VAL A 50 15.04 -8.21 -9.14
CA VAL A 50 15.48 -7.12 -10.04
C VAL A 50 16.54 -7.67 -10.98
N VAL A 51 16.40 -7.36 -12.27
CA VAL A 51 17.36 -7.68 -13.31
C VAL A 51 17.81 -6.39 -13.98
N GLU A 52 19.03 -6.00 -13.70
CA GLU A 52 19.62 -4.75 -14.19
C GLU A 52 20.07 -4.84 -15.65
N THR A 53 20.54 -6.01 -16.07
CA THR A 53 21.16 -6.24 -17.39
C THR A 53 20.74 -7.57 -18.00
N ALA A 54 20.87 -7.68 -19.32
CA ALA A 54 20.52 -8.89 -20.07
C ALA A 54 21.30 -10.13 -19.62
N ASP A 55 22.56 -9.99 -19.24
CA ASP A 55 23.43 -11.11 -18.86
C ASP A 55 22.91 -11.87 -17.64
N ALA A 56 22.24 -11.17 -16.73
CA ALA A 56 21.67 -11.76 -15.51
C ALA A 56 20.25 -12.30 -15.68
N LEU A 57 19.61 -12.09 -16.84
CA LEU A 57 18.18 -12.32 -17.02
C LEU A 57 17.77 -13.78 -16.78
N ILE A 58 18.36 -14.70 -17.51
CA ILE A 58 17.93 -16.11 -17.52
C ILE A 58 18.15 -16.74 -16.15
N GLU A 59 19.29 -16.51 -15.51
CA GLU A 59 19.57 -17.02 -14.17
C GLU A 59 18.52 -16.53 -13.15
N ASN A 60 18.16 -15.24 -13.20
CA ASN A 60 17.16 -14.66 -12.29
C ASN A 60 15.75 -15.17 -12.58
N VAL A 61 15.38 -15.36 -13.85
CA VAL A 61 14.09 -15.95 -14.24
C VAL A 61 13.96 -17.37 -13.70
N GLU A 62 14.98 -18.22 -13.91
CA GLU A 62 14.98 -19.60 -13.40
C GLU A 62 14.94 -19.66 -11.87
N ALA A 63 15.69 -18.78 -11.20
CA ALA A 63 15.69 -18.71 -9.74
C ALA A 63 14.33 -18.26 -9.18
N ALA A 64 13.72 -17.25 -9.80
CA ALA A 64 12.38 -16.78 -9.42
C ALA A 64 11.31 -17.86 -9.66
N SER A 65 11.39 -18.58 -10.79
CA SER A 65 10.47 -19.67 -11.11
C SER A 65 10.55 -20.80 -10.07
N ARG A 66 11.77 -21.23 -9.69
CA ARG A 66 11.95 -22.26 -8.64
C ARG A 66 11.41 -21.80 -7.28
N GLU A 67 11.62 -20.54 -6.92
CA GLU A 67 11.09 -19.96 -5.67
C GLU A 67 9.56 -19.88 -5.69
N ALA A 68 8.98 -19.46 -6.82
CA ALA A 68 7.54 -19.41 -7.02
C ALA A 68 6.90 -20.81 -6.92
N GLU A 69 7.48 -21.81 -7.56
CA GLU A 69 7.04 -23.21 -7.47
C GLU A 69 7.06 -23.70 -6.03
N ALA A 70 8.13 -23.46 -5.30
CA ALA A 70 8.26 -23.88 -3.91
C ALA A 70 7.27 -23.18 -2.97
N ALA A 71 6.97 -21.91 -3.24
CA ALA A 71 6.13 -21.09 -2.36
C ALA A 71 4.63 -21.20 -2.67
N PHE A 72 4.27 -21.36 -3.94
CA PHE A 72 2.89 -21.23 -4.44
C PHE A 72 2.40 -22.48 -5.21
N GLY A 73 3.29 -23.47 -5.46
CA GLY A 73 2.96 -24.65 -6.26
C GLY A 73 2.80 -24.36 -7.76
N ASN A 74 3.29 -23.23 -8.22
CA ASN A 74 3.30 -22.82 -9.62
C ASN A 74 4.52 -21.92 -9.89
N GLY A 75 5.41 -22.36 -10.77
CA GLY A 75 6.64 -21.67 -11.15
C GLY A 75 6.50 -20.63 -12.27
N GLU A 76 5.29 -20.30 -12.67
CA GLU A 76 5.02 -19.33 -13.73
C GLU A 76 5.42 -17.91 -13.29
N VAL A 77 6.24 -17.25 -14.11
CA VAL A 77 6.75 -15.90 -13.86
C VAL A 77 6.59 -15.01 -15.09
N TYR A 78 6.57 -13.71 -14.88
CA TYR A 78 6.51 -12.68 -15.92
C TYR A 78 7.51 -11.56 -15.65
N LEU A 79 7.75 -10.71 -16.66
CA LEU A 79 8.58 -9.51 -16.52
C LEU A 79 7.70 -8.27 -16.42
N GLU A 80 8.12 -7.33 -15.58
CA GLU A 80 7.50 -6.03 -15.42
C GLU A 80 8.58 -4.94 -15.42
N LYS A 81 8.29 -3.77 -15.99
CA LYS A 81 9.20 -2.63 -15.95
C LYS A 81 9.48 -2.22 -14.51
N LEU A 82 10.75 -2.06 -14.16
CA LEU A 82 11.15 -1.50 -12.88
C LEU A 82 11.15 0.03 -12.94
N VAL A 83 10.47 0.68 -12.00
CA VAL A 83 10.59 2.11 -11.74
C VAL A 83 11.61 2.30 -10.63
N ALA A 84 12.80 2.80 -10.99
CA ALA A 84 13.93 2.90 -10.06
C ALA A 84 13.65 3.89 -8.91
N ASN A 85 13.12 5.07 -9.24
CA ASN A 85 12.77 6.12 -8.29
C ASN A 85 11.25 6.14 -8.08
N ALA A 86 10.73 5.11 -7.41
CA ALA A 86 9.30 4.97 -7.17
C ALA A 86 8.90 5.50 -5.80
N ARG A 87 7.77 6.20 -5.74
CA ARG A 87 7.01 6.48 -4.52
C ARG A 87 5.85 5.51 -4.45
N HIS A 88 5.56 5.00 -3.26
CA HIS A 88 4.38 4.19 -3.00
C HIS A 88 3.27 5.11 -2.52
N VAL A 89 2.27 5.30 -3.33
CA VAL A 89 1.08 6.09 -3.01
C VAL A 89 -0.16 5.22 -3.12
N GLU A 90 -1.16 5.52 -2.30
CA GLU A 90 -2.36 4.71 -2.26
C GLU A 90 -3.60 5.55 -2.02
N VAL A 91 -4.74 5.13 -2.55
CA VAL A 91 -6.02 5.83 -2.41
C VAL A 91 -6.94 5.05 -1.50
N GLN A 92 -7.40 5.70 -0.42
CA GLN A 92 -8.42 5.12 0.43
C GLN A 92 -9.78 5.19 -0.24
N LEU A 93 -10.44 4.04 -0.34
CA LEU A 93 -11.75 3.89 -0.96
C LEU A 93 -12.78 3.48 0.08
N LEU A 94 -14.00 3.98 -0.09
CA LEU A 94 -15.21 3.49 0.56
C LEU A 94 -16.31 3.33 -0.48
N ALA A 95 -17.05 2.23 -0.41
CA ALA A 95 -18.18 1.96 -1.30
C ALA A 95 -19.33 1.32 -0.51
N ASP A 96 -20.55 1.76 -0.77
CA ASP A 96 -21.75 1.21 -0.11
C ASP A 96 -22.46 0.13 -0.95
N GLY A 97 -23.56 -0.38 -0.45
CA GLY A 97 -24.42 -1.34 -1.16
C GLY A 97 -25.37 -0.70 -2.18
N HIS A 98 -25.38 0.63 -2.30
CA HIS A 98 -26.29 1.42 -3.13
C HIS A 98 -25.64 1.93 -4.41
N GLY A 99 -24.35 1.63 -4.61
CA GLY A 99 -23.58 2.03 -5.80
C GLY A 99 -22.78 3.31 -5.62
N ASN A 100 -22.78 3.92 -4.44
CA ASN A 100 -21.93 5.07 -4.16
C ASN A 100 -20.51 4.62 -3.85
N VAL A 101 -19.52 5.25 -4.48
CA VAL A 101 -18.09 5.02 -4.28
C VAL A 101 -17.41 6.37 -4.10
N VAL A 102 -16.70 6.53 -3.00
CA VAL A 102 -15.91 7.74 -2.70
C VAL A 102 -14.45 7.39 -2.42
N HIS A 103 -13.56 8.35 -2.66
CA HIS A 103 -12.20 8.31 -2.15
C HIS A 103 -12.06 9.23 -0.93
N LEU A 104 -11.18 8.85 -0.03
CA LEU A 104 -10.78 9.64 1.13
C LEU A 104 -9.34 10.15 0.99
N PHE A 105 -9.01 10.57 -0.24
CA PHE A 105 -7.68 11.02 -0.66
C PHE A 105 -6.60 9.95 -0.54
N GLU A 106 -5.38 10.38 -0.78
CA GLU A 106 -4.22 9.52 -0.85
C GLU A 106 -3.42 9.50 0.44
N ARG A 107 -2.63 8.44 0.58
CA ARG A 107 -1.53 8.31 1.53
C ARG A 107 -0.21 8.12 0.78
N ASP A 108 0.85 8.68 1.32
CA ASP A 108 2.22 8.37 0.92
C ASP A 108 2.81 7.34 1.89
N CYS A 109 3.12 6.16 1.37
CA CYS A 109 3.67 5.02 2.09
C CYS A 109 5.06 4.64 1.57
N THR A 110 5.81 5.60 1.04
CA THR A 110 7.12 5.38 0.41
C THR A 110 8.19 4.91 1.41
N VAL A 111 8.10 5.33 2.68
CA VAL A 111 9.07 4.94 3.69
C VAL A 111 8.80 3.51 4.15
N GLN A 112 9.56 2.59 3.59
CA GLN A 112 9.43 1.16 3.81
C GLN A 112 10.76 0.53 4.21
N ARG A 113 10.70 -0.59 4.91
CA ARG A 113 11.83 -1.46 5.16
C ARG A 113 11.49 -2.87 4.71
N ARG A 114 12.25 -3.42 3.77
CA ARG A 114 11.99 -4.75 3.18
C ARG A 114 10.55 -4.92 2.70
N HIS A 115 10.05 -3.93 1.96
CA HIS A 115 8.68 -3.87 1.45
C HIS A 115 7.58 -3.78 2.53
N GLN A 116 7.95 -3.53 3.79
CA GLN A 116 7.01 -3.26 4.86
C GLN A 116 6.95 -1.75 5.13
N LYS A 117 5.77 -1.18 5.10
CA LYS A 117 5.51 0.23 5.44
C LYS A 117 5.91 0.49 6.90
N VAL A 118 6.61 1.59 7.16
CA VAL A 118 7.10 1.98 8.50
C VAL A 118 6.60 3.35 8.89
N ILE A 119 6.59 4.28 7.94
CA ILE A 119 6.06 5.63 8.12
C ILE A 119 5.09 5.90 6.97
N GLU A 120 3.91 6.32 7.31
CA GLU A 120 2.85 6.70 6.39
C GLU A 120 2.37 8.12 6.68
N ARG A 121 1.98 8.86 5.65
CA ARG A 121 1.49 10.22 5.80
C ARG A 121 0.34 10.54 4.85
N ALA A 122 -0.49 11.48 5.24
CA ALA A 122 -1.55 12.03 4.42
C ALA A 122 -1.71 13.55 4.67
N PRO A 123 -2.01 14.32 3.61
CA PRO A 123 -1.83 13.95 2.20
C PRO A 123 -0.35 13.86 1.81
N ALA A 124 -0.06 13.34 0.62
CA ALA A 124 1.28 13.35 0.03
C ALA A 124 1.70 14.78 -0.30
N ALA A 125 2.65 15.33 0.48
CA ALA A 125 3.00 16.75 0.44
C ALA A 125 3.66 17.22 -0.89
N TYR A 126 4.09 16.28 -1.73
CA TYR A 126 4.73 16.57 -3.02
C TYR A 126 3.74 16.51 -4.21
N LEU A 127 2.52 16.01 -4.00
CA LEU A 127 1.49 16.03 -5.04
C LEU A 127 0.84 17.40 -5.11
N ASP A 128 0.74 17.93 -6.30
CA ASP A 128 -0.14 19.05 -6.60
C ASP A 128 -1.60 18.58 -6.71
N ASP A 129 -2.52 19.53 -6.84
CA ASP A 129 -3.96 19.21 -6.88
C ASP A 129 -4.32 18.38 -8.13
N ALA A 130 -3.66 18.60 -9.26
CA ALA A 130 -3.91 17.85 -10.49
C ALA A 130 -3.44 16.40 -10.37
N GLY A 131 -2.24 16.16 -9.84
CA GLY A 131 -1.71 14.83 -9.59
C GLY A 131 -2.54 14.06 -8.55
N ARG A 132 -2.97 14.74 -7.49
CA ARG A 132 -3.87 14.17 -6.48
C ARG A 132 -5.21 13.76 -7.08
N GLN A 133 -5.80 14.64 -7.89
CA GLN A 133 -7.08 14.35 -8.54
C GLN A 133 -6.95 13.16 -9.51
N ALA A 134 -5.91 13.12 -10.32
CA ALA A 134 -5.67 12.02 -11.25
C ALA A 134 -5.51 10.67 -10.53
N LEU A 135 -4.75 10.66 -9.43
CA LEU A 135 -4.54 9.47 -8.60
C LEU A 135 -5.84 8.99 -7.95
N CYS A 136 -6.59 9.90 -7.33
CA CYS A 136 -7.87 9.58 -6.68
C CYS A 136 -8.90 9.07 -7.69
N GLU A 137 -8.98 9.68 -8.87
CA GLU A 137 -9.89 9.22 -9.94
C GLU A 137 -9.50 7.84 -10.48
N ALA A 138 -8.19 7.53 -10.57
CA ALA A 138 -7.73 6.20 -10.94
C ALA A 138 -8.22 5.15 -9.91
N GLY A 139 -8.13 5.45 -8.62
CA GLY A 139 -8.69 4.60 -7.55
C GLY A 139 -10.20 4.38 -7.68
N LEU A 140 -10.96 5.45 -7.94
CA LEU A 140 -12.42 5.36 -8.15
C LEU A 140 -12.78 4.51 -9.37
N LYS A 141 -12.03 4.64 -10.48
CA LYS A 141 -12.25 3.81 -11.69
C LYS A 141 -12.10 2.32 -11.38
N ILE A 142 -11.05 1.94 -10.65
CA ILE A 142 -10.82 0.55 -10.22
C ILE A 142 -11.98 0.06 -9.35
N ALA A 143 -12.38 0.84 -8.35
CA ALA A 143 -13.45 0.45 -7.43
C ALA A 143 -14.80 0.28 -8.14
N ARG A 144 -15.14 1.19 -9.04
CA ARG A 144 -16.39 1.11 -9.85
C ARG A 144 -16.36 -0.09 -10.79
N ALA A 145 -15.25 -0.31 -11.52
CA ALA A 145 -15.09 -1.44 -12.43
C ALA A 145 -15.17 -2.81 -11.72
N ALA A 146 -14.72 -2.86 -10.47
CA ALA A 146 -14.77 -4.06 -9.63
C ALA A 146 -16.13 -4.27 -8.94
N GLY A 147 -17.07 -3.32 -8.99
CA GLY A 147 -18.28 -3.33 -8.16
C GLY A 147 -17.93 -3.41 -6.68
N TYR A 148 -16.89 -2.69 -6.26
CA TYR A 148 -16.30 -2.77 -4.93
C TYR A 148 -17.31 -2.40 -3.84
N ARG A 149 -17.17 -3.02 -2.66
CA ARG A 149 -17.99 -2.71 -1.47
C ARG A 149 -17.13 -2.60 -0.22
N ASN A 150 -17.52 -1.70 0.67
CA ASN A 150 -16.90 -1.38 1.94
C ASN A 150 -15.52 -0.70 1.79
N ALA A 151 -14.67 -0.75 2.80
CA ALA A 151 -13.36 -0.10 2.77
C ALA A 151 -12.33 -0.92 1.99
N GLY A 152 -11.56 -0.24 1.16
CA GLY A 152 -10.44 -0.81 0.43
C GLY A 152 -9.42 0.25 0.10
N THR A 153 -8.27 -0.18 -0.38
CA THR A 153 -7.18 0.72 -0.75
C THR A 153 -6.63 0.30 -2.11
N ALA A 154 -6.61 1.23 -3.06
CA ALA A 154 -5.93 1.04 -4.33
C ALA A 154 -4.50 1.54 -4.21
N GLU A 155 -3.51 0.68 -4.44
CA GLU A 155 -2.09 0.98 -4.36
C GLU A 155 -1.50 1.28 -5.74
N PHE A 156 -0.60 2.26 -5.78
CA PHE A 156 0.06 2.74 -6.98
C PHE A 156 1.54 2.98 -6.74
N LEU A 157 2.36 2.77 -7.78
CA LEU A 157 3.69 3.38 -7.87
C LEU A 157 3.58 4.71 -8.61
N GLN A 158 4.24 5.73 -8.08
CA GLN A 158 4.46 6.99 -8.78
C GLN A 158 5.94 7.12 -9.10
N SER A 159 6.28 7.33 -10.37
CA SER A 159 7.64 7.71 -10.76
C SER A 159 7.97 9.09 -10.18
N ALA A 160 9.03 9.18 -9.40
CA ALA A 160 9.50 10.47 -8.89
C ALA A 160 10.12 11.34 -9.99
N ASP A 161 10.55 10.72 -11.10
CA ASP A 161 11.22 11.39 -12.22
C ASP A 161 10.22 11.98 -13.21
N THR A 162 9.13 11.27 -13.52
CA THR A 162 8.14 11.67 -14.54
C THR A 162 6.81 12.11 -13.96
N GLY A 163 6.49 11.70 -12.73
CA GLY A 163 5.18 11.90 -12.12
C GLY A 163 4.12 10.87 -12.52
N ASP A 164 4.44 9.98 -13.46
CA ASP A 164 3.52 8.94 -13.93
C ASP A 164 3.11 8.01 -12.79
N ILE A 165 1.85 7.60 -12.81
CA ILE A 165 1.28 6.67 -11.83
C ILE A 165 0.98 5.33 -12.50
N TYR A 166 1.21 4.24 -11.76
CA TYR A 166 0.96 2.88 -12.20
C TYR A 166 0.24 2.10 -11.11
N PHE A 167 -0.89 1.52 -11.44
CA PHE A 167 -1.64 0.68 -10.52
C PHE A 167 -0.88 -0.60 -10.18
N ILE A 168 -0.88 -0.97 -8.90
CA ILE A 168 -0.26 -2.21 -8.39
C ILE A 168 -1.35 -3.23 -8.06
N GLU A 169 -2.14 -2.92 -7.02
CA GLU A 169 -3.15 -3.84 -6.47
C GLU A 169 -4.23 -3.11 -5.68
N VAL A 170 -5.29 -3.84 -5.33
CA VAL A 170 -6.26 -3.41 -4.32
C VAL A 170 -6.11 -4.28 -3.08
N ASN A 171 -5.97 -3.65 -1.93
CA ASN A 171 -6.12 -4.31 -0.65
C ASN A 171 -7.60 -4.25 -0.23
N PRO A 172 -8.36 -5.37 -0.32
CA PRO A 172 -9.81 -5.37 -0.09
C PRO A 172 -10.15 -5.43 1.41
N ARG A 173 -9.59 -4.54 2.18
CA ARG A 173 -9.70 -4.46 3.63
C ARG A 173 -9.24 -3.10 4.13
N ILE A 174 -9.52 -2.80 5.40
CA ILE A 174 -8.86 -1.70 6.10
C ILE A 174 -7.36 -2.00 6.26
N GLN A 175 -6.54 -0.97 6.25
CA GLN A 175 -5.08 -1.09 6.42
C GLN A 175 -4.62 -0.47 7.74
N VAL A 176 -3.41 -0.83 8.18
CA VAL A 176 -2.80 -0.34 9.43
C VAL A 176 -2.71 1.18 9.44
N GLU A 177 -2.41 1.77 8.30
CA GLU A 177 -2.18 3.20 8.06
C GLU A 177 -3.44 4.05 7.92
N HIS A 178 -4.64 3.50 8.08
CA HIS A 178 -5.91 4.23 7.96
C HIS A 178 -5.98 5.48 8.84
N THR A 179 -5.26 5.48 9.96
CA THR A 179 -5.34 6.55 10.97
C THR A 179 -4.93 7.92 10.46
N VAL A 180 -4.00 8.01 9.49
CA VAL A 180 -3.66 9.30 8.87
C VAL A 180 -4.82 9.85 8.04
N THR A 181 -5.57 8.97 7.37
CA THR A 181 -6.78 9.34 6.64
C THR A 181 -7.90 9.80 7.58
N ASP A 182 -8.14 9.06 8.68
CA ASP A 182 -9.11 9.44 9.70
C ASP A 182 -8.86 10.88 10.19
N TRP A 183 -7.59 11.21 10.48
CA TRP A 183 -7.20 12.52 10.98
C TRP A 183 -7.37 13.66 9.97
N VAL A 184 -6.96 13.45 8.72
CA VAL A 184 -7.02 14.53 7.71
C VAL A 184 -8.40 14.70 7.08
N THR A 185 -9.31 13.72 7.21
CA THR A 185 -10.67 13.82 6.68
C THR A 185 -11.73 14.02 7.76
N GLY A 186 -11.40 13.68 9.00
CA GLY A 186 -12.38 13.67 10.10
C GLY A 186 -13.39 12.52 10.01
N ILE A 187 -13.14 11.51 9.16
CA ILE A 187 -14.00 10.35 8.96
C ILE A 187 -13.41 9.15 9.69
N ASP A 188 -14.17 8.56 10.62
CA ASP A 188 -13.81 7.31 11.29
C ASP A 188 -14.08 6.13 10.34
N LEU A 189 -13.01 5.61 9.74
CA LEU A 189 -13.09 4.53 8.76
C LEU A 189 -13.66 3.24 9.33
N VAL A 190 -13.33 2.89 10.56
CA VAL A 190 -13.83 1.66 11.20
C VAL A 190 -15.33 1.78 11.45
N GLN A 191 -15.77 2.92 11.94
CA GLN A 191 -17.19 3.20 12.17
C GLN A 191 -17.97 3.23 10.84
N ALA A 192 -17.40 3.84 9.80
CA ALA A 192 -17.96 3.87 8.45
C ALA A 192 -18.12 2.45 7.88
N GLN A 193 -17.11 1.57 8.03
CA GLN A 193 -17.20 0.18 7.60
C GLN A 193 -18.39 -0.56 8.22
N ILE A 194 -18.59 -0.40 9.54
CA ILE A 194 -19.67 -1.06 10.27
C ILE A 194 -21.02 -0.56 9.76
N ARG A 195 -21.20 0.76 9.68
CA ARG A 195 -22.46 1.38 9.23
C ARG A 195 -22.80 1.02 7.78
N ILE A 196 -21.83 1.02 6.89
CA ILE A 196 -21.99 0.58 5.50
C ILE A 196 -22.37 -0.91 5.43
N ALA A 197 -21.77 -1.75 6.27
CA ALA A 197 -22.14 -3.18 6.35
C ALA A 197 -23.56 -3.40 6.87
N GLU A 198 -24.04 -2.51 7.73
CA GLU A 198 -25.44 -2.46 8.22
C GLU A 198 -26.43 -1.89 7.19
N GLY A 199 -25.93 -1.41 6.03
CA GLY A 199 -26.75 -0.92 4.93
C GLY A 199 -26.85 0.61 4.82
N ALA A 200 -26.07 1.37 5.59
CA ALA A 200 -26.06 2.83 5.48
C ALA A 200 -25.53 3.30 4.12
N MET A 201 -26.10 4.38 3.62
CA MET A 201 -25.76 4.98 2.34
C MET A 201 -24.75 6.11 2.52
N ILE A 202 -23.68 6.11 1.71
CA ILE A 202 -22.73 7.23 1.63
C ILE A 202 -23.46 8.49 1.16
N GLY A 203 -23.14 9.63 1.75
CA GLY A 203 -23.85 10.90 1.56
C GLY A 203 -24.95 11.15 2.59
N ASN A 204 -25.30 10.14 3.40
CA ASN A 204 -26.27 10.28 4.49
C ASN A 204 -25.58 10.34 5.85
N ALA A 205 -26.20 11.05 6.80
CA ALA A 205 -25.67 11.16 8.16
C ALA A 205 -25.49 9.80 8.87
N GLU A 206 -26.28 8.80 8.51
CA GLU A 206 -26.22 7.44 9.08
C GLU A 206 -24.88 6.74 8.80
N SER A 207 -24.29 6.94 7.62
CA SER A 207 -22.98 6.35 7.30
C SER A 207 -21.82 7.04 8.01
N GLY A 208 -21.99 8.31 8.37
CA GLY A 208 -20.92 9.18 8.83
C GLY A 208 -19.93 9.57 7.72
N VAL A 209 -20.24 9.25 6.47
CA VAL A 209 -19.42 9.56 5.29
C VAL A 209 -20.20 10.53 4.39
N PRO A 210 -19.72 11.76 4.18
CA PRO A 210 -20.35 12.73 3.28
C PRO A 210 -20.33 12.27 1.82
N ALA A 211 -21.06 12.97 0.95
CA ALA A 211 -20.89 12.86 -0.48
C ALA A 211 -19.48 13.31 -0.90
N GLN A 212 -18.98 12.82 -2.04
CA GLN A 212 -17.59 13.07 -2.47
C GLN A 212 -17.23 14.56 -2.50
N GLU A 213 -18.14 15.39 -2.97
CA GLU A 213 -17.95 16.84 -3.10
C GLU A 213 -17.82 17.58 -1.75
N ASP A 214 -18.23 16.93 -0.65
CA ASP A 214 -18.19 17.49 0.69
C ASP A 214 -17.01 16.95 1.53
N ILE A 215 -16.32 15.93 1.04
CA ILE A 215 -15.11 15.39 1.72
C ILE A 215 -13.95 16.38 1.52
N ARG A 216 -13.32 16.77 2.61
CA ARG A 216 -12.22 17.77 2.63
C ARG A 216 -10.99 17.24 3.34
N LEU A 217 -9.84 17.79 2.96
CA LEU A 217 -8.58 17.59 3.68
C LEU A 217 -8.37 18.71 4.71
N TYR A 218 -8.00 18.32 5.92
CA TYR A 218 -7.69 19.21 7.04
C TYR A 218 -6.31 18.90 7.61
N GLY A 219 -5.36 19.78 7.36
CA GLY A 219 -4.01 19.66 7.88
C GLY A 219 -3.22 18.51 7.23
N HIS A 220 -2.32 17.94 8.00
CA HIS A 220 -1.43 16.86 7.60
C HIS A 220 -1.25 15.89 8.76
N ALA A 221 -1.12 14.61 8.48
CA ALA A 221 -0.89 13.58 9.48
C ALA A 221 0.25 12.64 9.08
N ILE A 222 1.03 12.21 10.08
CA ILE A 222 2.09 11.21 9.93
C ILE A 222 1.86 10.10 10.93
N GLN A 223 1.89 8.85 10.49
CA GLN A 223 1.87 7.66 11.34
C GLN A 223 3.24 7.00 11.33
N CYS A 224 3.71 6.59 12.50
CA CYS A 224 4.90 5.75 12.67
C CYS A 224 4.50 4.44 13.34
N ARG A 225 5.03 3.32 12.82
CA ARG A 225 4.90 2.01 13.45
C ARG A 225 6.07 1.79 14.40
N VAL A 226 5.78 1.60 15.68
CA VAL A 226 6.78 1.25 16.69
C VAL A 226 6.75 -0.26 16.90
N THR A 227 7.85 -0.90 16.59
CA THR A 227 7.98 -2.36 16.58
C THR A 227 9.09 -2.84 17.52
N THR A 228 9.02 -4.09 17.98
CA THR A 228 10.10 -4.76 18.70
C THR A 228 10.95 -5.54 17.71
N GLU A 229 12.06 -4.95 17.29
CA GLU A 229 13.00 -5.54 16.35
C GLU A 229 14.42 -5.17 16.75
N ASP A 230 15.35 -6.07 16.50
CA ASP A 230 16.76 -5.88 16.79
C ASP A 230 17.49 -5.31 15.56
N PRO A 231 17.83 -4.00 15.53
CA PRO A 231 18.53 -3.40 14.40
C PRO A 231 19.95 -3.93 14.20
N GLU A 232 20.60 -4.41 15.24
CA GLU A 232 21.96 -4.97 15.17
C GLU A 232 21.94 -6.38 14.57
N ASN A 233 20.80 -7.09 14.69
CA ASN A 233 20.58 -8.42 14.14
C ASN A 233 19.63 -8.37 12.95
N ASN A 234 19.86 -7.42 12.04
CA ASN A 234 19.13 -7.33 10.77
C ASN A 234 17.62 -7.19 10.95
N PHE A 235 17.18 -6.46 11.97
CA PHE A 235 15.77 -6.24 12.33
C PHE A 235 14.97 -7.54 12.52
N THR A 236 15.61 -8.57 13.06
CA THR A 236 14.89 -9.77 13.48
C THR A 236 13.91 -9.42 14.58
N PRO A 237 12.64 -9.90 14.54
CA PRO A 237 11.69 -9.67 15.61
C PRO A 237 12.25 -10.07 16.97
N ASP A 238 12.22 -9.14 17.91
CA ASP A 238 12.65 -9.35 19.29
C ASP A 238 11.43 -9.63 20.18
N TYR A 239 11.63 -10.34 21.26
CA TYR A 239 10.59 -10.76 22.20
C TYR A 239 11.11 -10.66 23.62
N GLY A 240 10.20 -10.57 24.57
CA GLY A 240 10.55 -10.44 25.98
C GLY A 240 9.54 -9.58 26.75
N ARG A 241 9.92 -9.23 27.97
CA ARG A 241 9.08 -8.40 28.83
C ARG A 241 9.43 -6.93 28.69
N LEU A 242 8.42 -6.12 28.38
CA LEU A 242 8.56 -4.66 28.41
C LEU A 242 8.73 -4.19 29.85
N THR A 243 9.91 -3.73 30.21
CA THR A 243 10.22 -3.21 31.55
C THR A 243 9.60 -1.84 31.80
N ALA A 244 9.53 -1.01 30.75
CA ALA A 244 8.90 0.28 30.76
C ALA A 244 8.24 0.58 29.41
N TYR A 245 7.03 1.14 29.45
CA TYR A 245 6.33 1.68 28.28
C TYR A 245 5.88 3.11 28.59
N ARG A 246 6.37 4.05 27.79
CA ARG A 246 5.99 5.47 27.87
C ARG A 246 5.70 5.96 26.48
N SER A 247 4.52 6.48 26.25
CA SER A 247 4.07 6.99 24.97
C SER A 247 3.97 8.50 24.96
N ALA A 248 4.11 9.11 23.79
CA ALA A 248 3.77 10.51 23.57
C ALA A 248 2.27 10.71 23.81
N ALA A 249 1.89 11.87 24.31
CA ALA A 249 0.51 12.29 24.47
C ALA A 249 0.43 13.81 24.32
N GLY A 250 -0.71 14.30 23.85
CA GLY A 250 -0.95 15.73 23.68
C GLY A 250 -1.89 16.01 22.52
N PHE A 251 -2.06 17.30 22.25
CA PHE A 251 -2.89 17.76 21.14
C PHE A 251 -2.32 17.26 19.79
N GLY A 252 -3.19 16.66 18.96
CA GLY A 252 -2.79 16.13 17.67
C GLY A 252 -2.04 14.79 17.71
N ILE A 253 -1.97 14.11 18.88
CA ILE A 253 -1.37 12.76 18.99
C ILE A 253 -2.45 11.72 19.24
N ARG A 254 -2.49 10.70 18.38
CA ARG A 254 -3.30 9.49 18.53
C ARG A 254 -2.39 8.27 18.69
N LEU A 255 -2.76 7.40 19.60
CA LEU A 255 -2.09 6.13 19.85
C LEU A 255 -3.06 5.00 19.63
N ASP A 256 -2.72 4.08 18.72
CA ASP A 256 -3.42 2.83 18.53
C ASP A 256 -2.50 1.70 18.99
N ALA A 257 -2.59 1.38 20.27
CA ALA A 257 -1.78 0.35 20.89
C ALA A 257 -2.36 -1.05 20.65
N GLY A 258 -1.47 -2.00 20.41
CA GLY A 258 -1.78 -3.41 20.49
C GLY A 258 -1.73 -3.92 21.94
N THR A 259 -0.80 -4.83 22.22
CA THR A 259 -0.60 -5.42 23.55
C THR A 259 0.45 -4.70 24.40
N ALA A 260 0.91 -3.50 23.99
CA ALA A 260 2.01 -2.80 24.64
C ALA A 260 1.57 -2.06 25.90
N PHE A 261 2.08 -2.49 27.04
CA PHE A 261 2.01 -1.80 28.33
C PHE A 261 3.21 -2.20 29.21
N SER A 262 3.54 -1.44 30.25
CA SER A 262 4.63 -1.79 31.16
C SER A 262 4.37 -3.15 31.82
N GLY A 263 5.28 -4.09 31.66
CA GLY A 263 5.16 -5.46 32.12
C GLY A 263 4.59 -6.45 31.09
N ALA A 264 4.12 -6.00 29.94
CA ALA A 264 3.61 -6.88 28.88
C ALA A 264 4.69 -7.84 28.38
N LEU A 265 4.30 -9.06 28.06
CA LEU A 265 5.15 -10.06 27.42
C LEU A 265 4.91 -10.03 25.91
N ILE A 266 5.94 -9.62 25.16
CA ILE A 266 5.93 -9.68 23.70
C ILE A 266 6.37 -11.08 23.29
N THR A 267 5.55 -11.75 22.49
CA THR A 267 5.78 -13.14 22.07
C THR A 267 6.29 -13.18 20.63
N ARG A 268 6.98 -14.27 20.29
CA ARG A 268 7.46 -14.54 18.91
C ARG A 268 6.37 -15.00 17.93
N TYR A 269 5.15 -15.21 18.42
CA TYR A 269 4.08 -15.85 17.64
C TYR A 269 3.16 -14.84 16.93
N TYR A 270 3.28 -13.57 17.28
CA TYR A 270 2.47 -12.49 16.74
C TYR A 270 3.35 -11.39 16.16
N ASP A 271 2.73 -10.41 15.49
CA ASP A 271 3.41 -9.25 14.95
C ASP A 271 4.20 -8.50 16.03
N SER A 272 5.35 -7.96 15.65
CA SER A 272 6.23 -7.15 16.52
C SER A 272 5.69 -5.74 16.80
N LEU A 273 4.56 -5.35 16.18
CA LEU A 273 3.96 -4.02 16.34
C LEU A 273 3.50 -3.78 17.77
N LEU A 274 4.09 -2.79 18.44
CA LEU A 274 3.69 -2.36 19.78
C LEU A 274 2.57 -1.33 19.74
N VAL A 275 2.75 -0.31 18.92
CA VAL A 275 1.82 0.83 18.82
C VAL A 275 2.02 1.55 17.48
N LYS A 276 0.93 2.09 16.95
CA LYS A 276 0.95 3.14 15.93
C LYS A 276 0.87 4.49 16.64
N VAL A 277 1.79 5.35 16.32
CA VAL A 277 1.75 6.76 16.77
C VAL A 277 1.39 7.60 15.56
N THR A 278 0.25 8.26 15.62
CA THR A 278 -0.20 9.18 14.57
C THR A 278 -0.16 10.60 15.11
N SER A 279 0.61 11.47 14.46
CA SER A 279 0.66 12.90 14.72
C SER A 279 -0.14 13.65 13.66
N TRP A 280 -0.85 14.69 14.06
CA TRP A 280 -1.56 15.61 13.17
C TRP A 280 -1.22 17.06 13.50
N ALA A 281 -1.07 17.90 12.47
CA ALA A 281 -0.94 19.35 12.61
C ALA A 281 -1.59 20.06 11.41
N PRO A 282 -1.77 21.40 11.48
CA PRO A 282 -2.35 22.18 10.38
C PRO A 282 -1.57 22.11 9.06
N ASP A 283 -0.29 21.81 9.10
CA ASP A 283 0.58 21.72 7.93
C ASP A 283 1.69 20.67 8.10
N ALA A 284 2.31 20.26 6.97
CA ALA A 284 3.32 19.21 6.93
C ALA A 284 4.65 19.55 7.63
N LYS A 285 4.93 20.84 7.91
CA LYS A 285 6.18 21.23 8.57
C LYS A 285 6.08 21.10 10.09
N THR A 286 4.85 21.21 10.59
CA THR A 286 4.57 21.17 12.03
C THR A 286 4.07 19.82 12.51
N THR A 287 3.77 18.91 11.57
CA THR A 287 3.40 17.53 11.89
C THR A 287 4.62 16.73 12.31
#